data_31612b8fb747247c3d0db84ad68aa9b4
#
_entry.id   31612b8fb747247c3d0db84ad68aa9b4
#
_cell.length_a   1.000
_cell.length_b   1.000
_cell.length_c   1.000
_cell.angle_alpha   90.00
_cell.angle_beta   90.00
_cell.angle_gamma   90.00
#
_symmetry.space_group_name_H-M   'P 1'
#
loop_
_entity.id
_entity.type
_entity.pdbx_description
1 polymer ?
#
loop_
_entity_poly.entity_id
_entity_poly.type
_entity_poly.pdbx_seq_one_letter_code
_entity_poly.pdbx_strand_id
1 'polypeptide(L)'
;AGFEVRVPSLSRRRPAAALRLTADDNDSLVGAQQLTAVSWTAMFGDVELTAADVQRLALQARPLVQSRGKWVALNHADLAEAAAALAERSATTSLTGAEMLRHALGLEGGDVTGGVSLAGTSWAAGLLRAASDIPTAIETRPKFFNGELRSYQAEALTWLKFLDGAGLGGCLALDMGLGKTPTVLAQIGMKKTEGSALVIAPPAVVGNWASEARRFTP
;
A
#
# COMPACT_ATOMS: atom_id res chain seq x y z
N ALA A 1 -39.13 -31.09 -31.47
CA ALA A 1 -37.83 -30.45 -31.66
C ALA A 1 -37.29 -30.06 -30.27
N GLY A 2 -36.35 -30.86 -29.76
CA GLY A 2 -35.71 -30.59 -28.47
C GLY A 2 -34.61 -29.56 -28.64
N PHE A 3 -34.75 -28.41 -28.00
CA PHE A 3 -33.65 -27.44 -27.87
C PHE A 3 -32.74 -27.88 -26.74
N GLU A 4 -31.45 -28.09 -27.06
CA GLU A 4 -30.43 -28.33 -26.03
C GLU A 4 -30.09 -26.98 -25.37
N VAL A 5 -30.55 -26.78 -24.12
CA VAL A 5 -30.23 -25.58 -23.35
C VAL A 5 -28.88 -25.80 -22.66
N ARG A 6 -27.81 -25.24 -23.21
CA ARG A 6 -26.50 -25.20 -22.54
C ARG A 6 -26.48 -23.99 -21.55
N VAL A 7 -26.65 -24.27 -20.27
CA VAL A 7 -26.47 -23.26 -19.21
C VAL A 7 -24.98 -23.23 -18.91
N PRO A 8 -24.30 -22.08 -19.09
CA PRO A 8 -22.91 -21.95 -18.65
C PRO A 8 -22.83 -22.12 -17.13
N SER A 9 -21.75 -22.77 -16.67
CA SER A 9 -21.52 -23.00 -15.25
C SER A 9 -21.42 -21.64 -14.53
N LEU A 10 -22.38 -21.35 -13.67
CA LEU A 10 -22.34 -20.19 -12.77
C LEU A 10 -21.21 -20.41 -11.75
N SER A 11 -20.39 -19.38 -11.53
CA SER A 11 -19.40 -19.42 -10.45
C SER A 11 -20.13 -19.55 -9.11
N ARG A 12 -19.79 -20.58 -8.32
CA ARG A 12 -20.39 -20.79 -6.99
C ARG A 12 -19.93 -19.75 -5.94
N ARG A 13 -18.83 -19.05 -6.17
CA ARG A 13 -18.31 -18.03 -5.28
C ARG A 13 -18.76 -16.66 -5.80
N ARG A 14 -19.64 -16.01 -5.07
CA ARG A 14 -20.05 -14.65 -5.37
C ARG A 14 -18.91 -13.70 -4.96
N PRO A 15 -18.42 -12.85 -5.86
CA PRO A 15 -17.43 -11.84 -5.50
C PRO A 15 -18.09 -10.79 -4.59
N ALA A 16 -17.47 -10.49 -3.44
CA ALA A 16 -17.85 -9.35 -2.63
C ALA A 16 -17.56 -8.05 -3.37
N ALA A 17 -18.29 -6.97 -3.04
CA ALA A 17 -18.02 -5.64 -3.55
C ALA A 17 -16.68 -5.15 -2.98
N ALA A 18 -15.82 -4.64 -3.84
CA ALA A 18 -14.59 -3.96 -3.51
C ALA A 18 -14.50 -2.67 -4.30
N LEU A 19 -13.69 -1.72 -3.88
CA LEU A 19 -13.42 -0.51 -4.64
C LEU A 19 -12.02 -0.57 -5.26
N ARG A 20 -11.88 0.07 -6.41
CA ARG A 20 -10.60 0.38 -7.03
C ARG A 20 -10.43 1.87 -7.12
N LEU A 21 -9.34 2.35 -6.57
CA LEU A 21 -8.85 3.71 -6.72
C LEU A 21 -7.76 3.71 -7.79
N THR A 22 -8.01 4.36 -8.90
CA THR A 22 -7.03 4.50 -10.00
C THR A 22 -6.49 5.91 -9.98
N ALA A 23 -5.15 6.02 -10.01
CA ALA A 23 -4.44 7.27 -10.11
C ALA A 23 -3.25 7.09 -11.05
N ASP A 24 -3.20 7.86 -12.12
CA ASP A 24 -2.09 7.90 -13.06
C ASP A 24 -1.32 9.18 -12.88
N ASP A 25 -0.05 9.03 -12.60
CA ASP A 25 0.88 10.11 -12.39
C ASP A 25 1.83 10.19 -13.57
N ASN A 26 1.76 11.29 -14.29
CA ASN A 26 2.64 11.54 -15.43
C ASN A 26 3.97 12.20 -15.03
N ASP A 27 4.16 12.54 -13.74
CA ASP A 27 5.33 13.28 -13.29
C ASP A 27 6.14 12.48 -12.27
N SER A 28 7.39 12.22 -12.59
CA SER A 28 8.33 11.38 -11.83
C SER A 28 8.82 11.97 -10.49
N LEU A 29 8.28 13.09 -10.05
CA LEU A 29 8.67 13.81 -8.81
C LEU A 29 7.62 13.69 -7.70
N VAL A 30 6.74 12.72 -7.78
CA VAL A 30 5.61 12.56 -6.90
C VAL A 30 5.99 11.94 -5.57
N GLY A 31 5.61 12.61 -4.49
CA GLY A 31 5.76 12.17 -3.12
C GLY A 31 4.42 12.02 -2.39
N ALA A 32 4.50 11.69 -1.10
CA ALA A 32 3.34 11.49 -0.23
C ALA A 32 2.35 12.68 -0.17
N GLN A 33 2.82 13.89 -0.45
CA GLN A 33 2.05 15.14 -0.30
C GLN A 33 1.49 15.70 -1.63
N GLN A 34 1.82 15.10 -2.76
CA GLN A 34 1.36 15.60 -4.05
C GLN A 34 -0.08 15.19 -4.32
N LEU A 35 -0.90 16.15 -4.78
CA LEU A 35 -2.27 15.92 -5.23
C LEU A 35 -2.26 15.30 -6.63
N THR A 36 -2.91 14.17 -6.76
CA THR A 36 -3.06 13.43 -8.01
C THR A 36 -4.54 13.25 -8.32
N ALA A 37 -4.91 13.41 -9.59
CA ALA A 37 -6.27 13.13 -10.04
C ALA A 37 -6.60 11.65 -9.85
N VAL A 38 -7.77 11.36 -9.31
CA VAL A 38 -8.18 10.00 -8.99
C VAL A 38 -9.55 9.68 -9.59
N SER A 39 -9.76 8.40 -9.88
CA SER A 39 -11.05 7.85 -10.26
C SER A 39 -11.39 6.63 -9.41
N TRP A 40 -12.70 6.47 -9.11
CA TRP A 40 -13.22 5.39 -8.31
C TRP A 40 -14.10 4.47 -9.14
N THR A 41 -13.86 3.16 -9.05
CA THR A 41 -14.66 2.12 -9.68
C THR A 41 -14.98 1.02 -8.68
N ALA A 42 -16.05 0.26 -8.92
CA ALA A 42 -16.39 -0.91 -8.14
C ALA A 42 -15.82 -2.17 -8.79
N MET A 43 -15.29 -3.06 -7.98
CA MET A 43 -14.77 -4.35 -8.39
C MET A 43 -15.65 -5.48 -7.87
N PHE A 44 -16.04 -6.39 -8.76
CA PHE A 44 -16.73 -7.63 -8.43
C PHE A 44 -15.90 -8.80 -8.97
N GLY A 45 -14.93 -9.25 -8.19
CA GLY A 45 -13.89 -10.16 -8.65
C GLY A 45 -12.96 -9.49 -9.65
N ASP A 46 -13.02 -9.89 -10.91
CA ASP A 46 -12.25 -9.33 -12.03
C ASP A 46 -13.06 -8.36 -12.91
N VAL A 47 -14.31 -8.09 -12.55
CA VAL A 47 -15.18 -7.15 -13.29
C VAL A 47 -15.09 -5.79 -12.66
N GLU A 48 -14.71 -4.79 -13.44
CA GLU A 48 -14.67 -3.40 -13.06
C GLU A 48 -15.92 -2.67 -13.58
N LEU A 49 -16.60 -1.95 -12.70
CA LEU A 49 -17.86 -1.24 -12.98
C LEU A 49 -17.74 0.22 -12.56
N THR A 50 -18.15 1.11 -13.45
CA THR A 50 -18.30 2.53 -13.12
C THR A 50 -19.52 2.76 -12.22
N ALA A 51 -19.62 3.93 -11.60
CA ALA A 51 -20.78 4.31 -10.81
C ALA A 51 -22.10 4.23 -11.64
N ALA A 52 -22.05 4.61 -12.92
CA ALA A 52 -23.19 4.51 -13.83
C ALA A 52 -23.58 3.05 -14.12
N ASP A 53 -22.59 2.16 -14.27
CA ASP A 53 -22.83 0.73 -14.48
C ASP A 53 -23.47 0.08 -13.25
N VAL A 54 -22.96 0.41 -12.06
CA VAL A 54 -23.51 -0.09 -10.79
C VAL A 54 -24.95 0.35 -10.62
N GLN A 55 -25.25 1.63 -10.86
CA GLN A 55 -26.62 2.16 -10.81
C GLN A 55 -27.55 1.46 -11.81
N ARG A 56 -27.10 1.27 -13.04
CA ARG A 56 -27.88 0.59 -14.09
C ARG A 56 -28.18 -0.87 -13.72
N LEU A 57 -27.16 -1.59 -13.18
CA LEU A 57 -27.31 -2.99 -12.77
C LEU A 57 -28.19 -3.15 -11.54
N ALA A 58 -28.15 -2.19 -10.60
CA ALA A 58 -29.00 -2.20 -9.41
C ALA A 58 -30.49 -2.15 -9.73
N LEU A 59 -30.86 -1.57 -10.88
CA LEU A 59 -32.25 -1.51 -11.36
C LEU A 59 -32.74 -2.80 -12.04
N GLN A 60 -31.84 -3.74 -12.35
CA GLN A 60 -32.20 -4.98 -13.03
C GLN A 60 -32.67 -6.04 -12.02
N ALA A 61 -33.74 -6.77 -12.39
CA ALA A 61 -34.26 -7.85 -11.53
C ALA A 61 -33.23 -9.00 -11.30
N ARG A 62 -32.33 -9.21 -12.26
CA ARG A 62 -31.22 -10.18 -12.19
C ARG A 62 -29.97 -9.55 -12.78
N PRO A 63 -29.16 -8.86 -11.98
CA PRO A 63 -27.93 -8.23 -12.48
C PRO A 63 -26.91 -9.30 -12.84
N LEU A 64 -26.60 -9.40 -14.13
CA LEU A 64 -25.61 -10.32 -14.68
C LEU A 64 -24.48 -9.54 -15.35
N VAL A 65 -23.27 -9.93 -15.08
CA VAL A 65 -22.05 -9.42 -15.73
C VAL A 65 -21.24 -10.54 -16.33
N GLN A 66 -20.52 -10.26 -17.40
CA GLN A 66 -19.63 -11.24 -18.00
C GLN A 66 -18.22 -11.09 -17.44
N SER A 67 -17.72 -12.15 -16.82
CA SER A 67 -16.38 -12.27 -16.27
C SER A 67 -15.67 -13.46 -16.90
N ARG A 68 -14.55 -13.24 -17.57
CA ARG A 68 -13.73 -14.29 -18.22
C ARG A 68 -14.55 -15.25 -19.08
N GLY A 69 -15.49 -14.72 -19.85
CA GLY A 69 -16.36 -15.51 -20.72
C GLY A 69 -17.48 -16.26 -19.99
N LYS A 70 -17.65 -16.07 -18.69
CA LYS A 70 -18.73 -16.67 -17.89
C LYS A 70 -19.67 -15.58 -17.36
N TRP A 71 -20.96 -15.89 -17.30
CA TRP A 71 -21.92 -15.00 -16.67
C TRP A 71 -21.91 -15.16 -15.16
N VAL A 72 -21.77 -14.06 -14.46
CA VAL A 72 -21.76 -13.99 -12.98
C VAL A 72 -22.96 -13.17 -12.53
N ALA A 73 -23.77 -13.74 -11.64
CA ALA A 73 -24.86 -13.04 -11.01
C ALA A 73 -24.32 -12.21 -9.83
N LEU A 74 -24.61 -10.91 -9.84
CA LEU A 74 -24.28 -10.02 -8.74
C LEU A 74 -25.44 -10.00 -7.71
N ASN A 75 -25.09 -9.71 -6.45
CA ASN A 75 -26.08 -9.54 -5.39
C ASN A 75 -26.52 -8.08 -5.34
N HIS A 76 -27.82 -7.84 -5.15
CA HIS A 76 -28.33 -6.47 -4.97
C HIS A 76 -27.78 -5.78 -3.74
N ALA A 77 -27.52 -6.51 -2.65
CA ALA A 77 -26.92 -5.95 -1.44
C ALA A 77 -25.50 -5.43 -1.73
N ASP A 78 -24.69 -6.22 -2.44
CA ASP A 78 -23.31 -5.84 -2.80
C ASP A 78 -23.29 -4.67 -3.81
N LEU A 79 -24.27 -4.62 -4.74
CA LEU A 79 -24.44 -3.48 -5.64
C LEU A 79 -24.86 -2.21 -4.90
N ALA A 80 -25.74 -2.32 -3.91
CA ALA A 80 -26.17 -1.19 -3.09
C ALA A 80 -25.01 -0.66 -2.23
N GLU A 81 -24.21 -1.55 -1.64
CA GLU A 81 -22.99 -1.23 -0.90
C GLU A 81 -21.99 -0.48 -1.79
N ALA A 82 -21.71 -1.00 -2.99
CA ALA A 82 -20.83 -0.36 -3.96
C ALA A 82 -21.37 1.01 -4.43
N ALA A 83 -22.68 1.11 -4.68
CA ALA A 83 -23.29 2.35 -5.10
C ALA A 83 -23.19 3.45 -4.02
N ALA A 84 -23.45 3.09 -2.76
CA ALA A 84 -23.31 4.01 -1.62
C ALA A 84 -21.85 4.46 -1.45
N ALA A 85 -20.92 3.54 -1.49
CA ALA A 85 -19.50 3.83 -1.36
C ALA A 85 -18.95 4.70 -2.50
N LEU A 86 -19.40 4.50 -3.73
CA LEU A 86 -19.02 5.33 -4.88
C LEU A 86 -19.67 6.73 -4.80
N ALA A 87 -20.94 6.82 -4.33
CA ALA A 87 -21.61 8.10 -4.15
C ALA A 87 -20.91 8.97 -3.10
N GLU A 88 -20.51 8.40 -1.98
CA GLU A 88 -19.75 9.07 -0.92
C GLU A 88 -18.43 9.67 -1.45
N ARG A 89 -17.77 8.94 -2.36
CA ARG A 89 -16.48 9.33 -2.94
C ARG A 89 -16.59 10.13 -4.24
N SER A 90 -17.78 10.36 -4.74
CA SER A 90 -18.01 11.04 -6.03
C SER A 90 -17.46 12.47 -6.10
N ALA A 91 -17.38 13.17 -4.96
CA ALA A 91 -16.81 14.51 -4.85
C ALA A 91 -15.28 14.51 -4.77
N THR A 92 -14.66 13.37 -4.51
CA THR A 92 -13.21 13.25 -4.34
C THR A 92 -12.57 12.97 -5.70
N THR A 93 -12.11 14.03 -6.35
CA THR A 93 -11.46 13.96 -7.68
C THR A 93 -9.94 14.01 -7.64
N SER A 94 -9.36 14.34 -6.48
CA SER A 94 -7.91 14.34 -6.26
C SER A 94 -7.57 13.93 -4.84
N LEU A 95 -6.49 13.21 -4.68
CA LEU A 95 -5.95 12.76 -3.40
C LEU A 95 -4.43 12.92 -3.38
N THR A 96 -3.89 13.13 -2.19
CA THR A 96 -2.44 13.01 -1.96
C THR A 96 -2.03 11.53 -1.92
N GLY A 97 -0.73 11.25 -2.16
CA GLY A 97 -0.20 9.89 -2.05
C GLY A 97 -0.44 9.28 -0.66
N ALA A 98 -0.37 10.08 0.40
CA ALA A 98 -0.65 9.64 1.76
C ALA A 98 -2.12 9.27 1.98
N GLU A 99 -3.07 10.05 1.44
CA GLU A 99 -4.51 9.73 1.49
C GLU A 99 -4.83 8.47 0.70
N MET A 100 -4.25 8.31 -0.50
CA MET A 100 -4.41 7.08 -1.29
C MET A 100 -3.96 5.84 -0.52
N LEU A 101 -2.82 5.93 0.19
CA LEU A 101 -2.34 4.85 1.05
C LEU A 101 -3.30 4.54 2.20
N ARG A 102 -3.84 5.55 2.88
CA ARG A 102 -4.80 5.36 3.97
C ARG A 102 -6.06 4.66 3.49
N HIS A 103 -6.58 5.04 2.33
CA HIS A 103 -7.71 4.34 1.70
C HIS A 103 -7.38 2.88 1.40
N ALA A 104 -6.22 2.59 0.82
CA ALA A 104 -5.80 1.22 0.49
C ALA A 104 -5.57 0.34 1.73
N LEU A 105 -5.16 0.95 2.85
CA LEU A 105 -4.95 0.26 4.12
C LEU A 105 -6.23 0.17 4.98
N GLY A 106 -7.36 0.68 4.48
CA GLY A 106 -8.64 0.68 5.21
C GLY A 106 -8.67 1.64 6.40
N LEU A 107 -7.80 2.67 6.41
CA LEU A 107 -7.71 3.64 7.50
C LEU A 107 -8.65 4.84 7.29
N GLU A 108 -9.22 5.00 6.12
CA GLU A 108 -10.14 6.07 5.76
C GLU A 108 -11.29 5.54 4.88
N GLY A 109 -12.50 5.98 5.17
CA GLY A 109 -13.72 5.66 4.43
C GLY A 109 -14.54 4.52 5.00
N GLY A 110 -15.81 4.44 4.59
CA GLY A 110 -16.72 3.38 4.99
C GLY A 110 -16.25 2.02 4.47
N ASP A 111 -16.41 1.01 5.31
CA ASP A 111 -15.98 -0.36 5.04
C ASP A 111 -16.77 -0.95 3.87
N VAL A 112 -16.13 -1.09 2.72
CA VAL A 112 -16.60 -1.99 1.66
C VAL A 112 -16.05 -3.37 1.95
N THR A 113 -16.89 -4.40 1.93
CA THR A 113 -16.54 -5.78 2.34
C THR A 113 -15.26 -6.31 1.68
N GLY A 114 -14.98 -5.93 0.43
CA GLY A 114 -13.79 -6.32 -0.32
C GLY A 114 -12.60 -5.37 -0.20
N GLY A 115 -12.73 -4.29 0.57
CA GLY A 115 -11.68 -3.28 0.75
C GLY A 115 -11.44 -2.39 -0.47
N VAL A 116 -10.33 -1.65 -0.44
CA VAL A 116 -9.91 -0.73 -1.51
C VAL A 116 -8.58 -1.21 -2.10
N SER A 117 -8.53 -1.35 -3.41
CA SER A 117 -7.29 -1.64 -4.15
C SER A 117 -6.80 -0.39 -4.89
N LEU A 118 -5.48 -0.20 -4.94
CA LEU A 118 -4.86 0.85 -5.76
C LEU A 118 -4.46 0.30 -7.13
N ALA A 119 -4.71 1.10 -8.17
CA ALA A 119 -4.30 0.83 -9.53
C ALA A 119 -3.63 2.07 -10.14
N GLY A 120 -2.99 1.87 -11.31
CA GLY A 120 -2.29 2.93 -12.02
C GLY A 120 -0.81 3.03 -11.63
N THR A 121 -0.20 4.16 -11.97
CA THR A 121 1.24 4.44 -11.84
C THR A 121 1.57 5.39 -10.68
N SER A 122 0.60 5.69 -9.82
CA SER A 122 0.81 6.61 -8.69
C SER A 122 1.90 6.14 -7.72
N TRP A 123 2.51 7.10 -7.01
CA TRP A 123 3.50 6.84 -5.97
C TRP A 123 2.99 5.81 -4.92
N ALA A 124 1.74 5.95 -4.47
CA ALA A 124 1.15 5.04 -3.50
C ALA A 124 1.01 3.61 -4.03
N ALA A 125 0.60 3.45 -5.30
CA ALA A 125 0.54 2.14 -5.96
C ALA A 125 1.95 1.54 -6.15
N GLY A 126 2.93 2.37 -6.49
CA GLY A 126 4.34 1.99 -6.57
C GLY A 126 4.89 1.50 -5.23
N LEU A 127 4.61 2.24 -4.15
CA LEU A 127 5.01 1.90 -2.80
C LEU A 127 4.44 0.56 -2.33
N LEU A 128 3.14 0.31 -2.54
CA LEU A 128 2.51 -0.96 -2.16
C LEU A 128 3.08 -2.15 -2.94
N ARG A 129 3.37 -1.98 -4.23
CA ARG A 129 4.06 -3.00 -5.02
C ARG A 129 5.46 -3.28 -4.48
N ALA A 130 6.26 -2.23 -4.27
CA ALA A 130 7.61 -2.36 -3.73
C ALA A 130 7.62 -2.97 -2.32
N ALA A 131 6.61 -2.71 -1.49
CA ALA A 131 6.46 -3.32 -0.17
C ALA A 131 6.24 -4.85 -0.24
N SER A 132 5.59 -5.34 -1.30
CA SER A 132 5.40 -6.77 -1.52
C SER A 132 6.69 -7.48 -1.97
N ASP A 133 7.65 -6.73 -2.49
CA ASP A 133 8.90 -7.22 -3.07
C ASP A 133 10.12 -6.94 -2.17
N ILE A 134 9.91 -6.61 -0.88
CA ILE A 134 11.02 -6.39 0.06
C ILE A 134 11.89 -7.65 0.11
N PRO A 135 13.21 -7.54 -0.17
CA PRO A 135 14.10 -8.70 -0.19
C PRO A 135 14.13 -9.41 1.15
N THR A 136 13.96 -10.71 1.13
CA THR A 136 14.11 -11.58 2.31
C THR A 136 15.58 -11.77 2.71
N ALA A 137 16.52 -11.37 1.85
CA ALA A 137 17.95 -11.45 2.12
C ALA A 137 18.36 -10.39 3.15
N ILE A 138 18.74 -10.84 4.32
CA ILE A 138 19.09 -10.01 5.47
C ILE A 138 20.61 -9.82 5.48
N GLU A 139 21.08 -8.57 5.35
CA GLU A 139 22.49 -8.22 5.44
C GLU A 139 22.87 -7.93 6.90
N THR A 140 23.48 -8.89 7.57
CA THR A 140 23.91 -8.75 8.97
C THR A 140 25.21 -7.97 9.14
N ARG A 141 26.00 -7.80 8.06
CA ARG A 141 27.30 -7.07 8.06
C ARG A 141 27.34 -6.00 6.98
N PRO A 142 26.68 -4.85 7.19
CA PRO A 142 26.73 -3.75 6.22
C PRO A 142 28.17 -3.22 6.04
N LYS A 143 28.54 -2.86 4.79
CA LYS A 143 29.92 -2.51 4.42
C LYS A 143 30.57 -1.38 5.24
N PHE A 144 29.79 -0.45 5.76
CA PHE A 144 30.27 0.72 6.51
C PHE A 144 29.93 0.62 7.99
N PHE A 145 29.68 -0.59 8.47
CA PHE A 145 29.32 -0.84 9.86
C PHE A 145 30.34 -1.80 10.47
N ASN A 146 31.06 -1.34 11.50
CA ASN A 146 32.07 -2.15 12.21
C ASN A 146 31.41 -3.02 13.28
N GLY A 147 30.79 -4.11 12.86
CA GLY A 147 30.08 -5.04 13.73
C GLY A 147 29.19 -5.99 12.96
N GLU A 148 28.43 -6.77 13.71
CA GLU A 148 27.43 -7.69 13.17
C GLU A 148 26.08 -7.37 13.81
N LEU A 149 25.07 -7.14 12.97
CA LEU A 149 23.69 -6.95 13.39
C LEU A 149 23.05 -8.32 13.70
N ARG A 150 22.24 -8.38 14.72
CA ARG A 150 21.39 -9.54 14.96
C ARG A 150 20.30 -9.60 13.86
N SER A 151 19.72 -10.79 13.64
CA SER A 151 18.72 -10.99 12.57
C SER A 151 17.62 -9.94 12.58
N TYR A 152 16.99 -9.70 13.74
CA TYR A 152 15.92 -8.70 13.87
C TYR A 152 16.38 -7.25 13.63
N GLN A 153 17.65 -6.92 13.93
CA GLN A 153 18.22 -5.60 13.63
C GLN A 153 18.45 -5.43 12.12
N ALA A 154 18.89 -6.48 11.46
CA ALA A 154 19.10 -6.50 10.03
C ALA A 154 17.77 -6.47 9.25
N GLU A 155 16.72 -7.13 9.76
CA GLU A 155 15.35 -6.99 9.27
C GLU A 155 14.86 -5.53 9.39
N ALA A 156 15.03 -4.93 10.57
CA ALA A 156 14.67 -3.53 10.81
C ALA A 156 15.46 -2.58 9.89
N LEU A 157 16.75 -2.84 9.66
CA LEU A 157 17.57 -2.09 8.71
C LEU A 157 17.04 -2.20 7.28
N THR A 158 16.67 -3.40 6.85
CA THR A 158 16.07 -3.63 5.52
C THR A 158 14.79 -2.83 5.34
N TRP A 159 13.95 -2.80 6.38
CA TRP A 159 12.72 -2.01 6.39
C TRP A 159 12.99 -0.49 6.35
N LEU A 160 13.94 -0.01 7.13
CA LEU A 160 14.35 1.40 7.11
C LEU A 160 14.91 1.81 5.74
N LYS A 161 15.69 0.94 5.07
CA LYS A 161 16.18 1.17 3.71
C LYS A 161 15.05 1.28 2.70
N PHE A 162 14.04 0.42 2.82
CA PHE A 162 12.85 0.48 1.98
C PHE A 162 12.12 1.81 2.15
N LEU A 163 11.85 2.23 3.38
CA LEU A 163 11.17 3.51 3.66
C LEU A 163 11.97 4.70 3.12
N ASP A 164 13.29 4.68 3.34
CA ASP A 164 14.18 5.73 2.84
C ASP A 164 14.17 5.83 1.32
N GLY A 165 14.23 4.69 0.62
CA GLY A 165 14.10 4.63 -0.83
C GLY A 165 12.75 5.13 -1.36
N ALA A 166 11.71 5.04 -0.54
CA ALA A 166 10.39 5.57 -0.83
C ALA A 166 10.20 7.06 -0.44
N GLY A 167 11.24 7.71 0.14
CA GLY A 167 11.16 9.07 0.64
C GLY A 167 10.32 9.20 1.92
N LEU A 168 10.15 8.11 2.66
CA LEU A 168 9.37 8.07 3.89
C LEU A 168 10.26 8.05 5.14
N GLY A 169 9.79 8.67 6.20
CA GLY A 169 10.35 8.47 7.55
C GLY A 169 9.92 7.15 8.16
N GLY A 170 10.74 6.59 9.08
CA GLY A 170 10.42 5.35 9.78
C GLY A 170 10.42 5.55 11.30
N CYS A 171 9.63 4.73 11.99
CA CYS A 171 9.63 4.60 13.44
C CYS A 171 10.20 3.23 13.83
N LEU A 172 11.36 3.23 14.51
CA LEU A 172 12.00 2.00 14.99
C LEU A 172 11.51 1.69 16.41
N ALA A 173 10.44 0.90 16.51
CA ALA A 173 9.75 0.56 17.76
C ALA A 173 10.30 -0.72 18.42
N LEU A 174 11.63 -0.89 18.47
CA LEU A 174 12.26 -1.97 19.24
C LEU A 174 12.23 -1.64 20.75
N ASP A 175 12.16 -2.68 21.59
CA ASP A 175 12.23 -2.53 23.03
C ASP A 175 13.59 -1.94 23.50
N MET A 176 13.65 -1.48 24.75
CA MET A 176 14.87 -0.96 25.34
C MET A 176 15.95 -2.06 25.39
N GLY A 177 17.18 -1.70 25.05
CA GLY A 177 18.33 -2.64 25.05
C GLY A 177 18.45 -3.46 23.77
N LEU A 178 17.50 -3.45 22.84
CA LEU A 178 17.57 -4.21 21.57
C LEU A 178 18.43 -3.56 20.47
N GLY A 179 19.21 -2.52 20.82
CA GLY A 179 20.21 -1.96 19.90
C GLY A 179 19.63 -1.09 18.79
N LYS A 180 18.67 -0.22 19.13
CA LYS A 180 18.16 0.80 18.19
C LYS A 180 19.27 1.66 17.61
N THR A 181 20.19 2.14 18.47
CA THR A 181 21.29 3.01 18.06
C THR A 181 22.20 2.38 17.01
N PRO A 182 22.75 1.14 17.20
CA PRO A 182 23.56 0.51 16.16
C PRO A 182 22.79 0.26 14.87
N THR A 183 21.49 -0.06 14.93
CA THR A 183 20.66 -0.22 13.73
C THR A 183 20.54 1.09 12.95
N VAL A 184 20.28 2.21 13.63
CA VAL A 184 20.20 3.54 12.98
C VAL A 184 21.58 3.98 12.46
N LEU A 185 22.65 3.72 13.20
CA LEU A 185 24.02 4.00 12.74
C LEU A 185 24.37 3.20 11.49
N ALA A 186 23.96 1.94 11.40
CA ALA A 186 24.12 1.13 10.20
C ALA A 186 23.38 1.76 9.01
N GLN A 187 22.13 2.25 9.20
CA GLN A 187 21.36 2.95 8.16
C GLN A 187 22.09 4.21 7.69
N ILE A 188 22.57 5.04 8.62
CA ILE A 188 23.31 6.28 8.31
C ILE A 188 24.57 5.96 7.53
N GLY A 189 25.36 4.97 7.99
CA GLY A 189 26.62 4.59 7.35
C GLY A 189 26.45 4.03 5.93
N MET A 190 25.28 3.49 5.59
CA MET A 190 24.99 2.98 4.24
C MET A 190 24.61 4.08 3.24
N LYS A 191 24.22 5.26 3.71
CA LYS A 191 23.92 6.40 2.84
C LYS A 191 25.22 6.97 2.28
N LYS A 192 25.43 6.77 0.99
CA LYS A 192 26.52 7.42 0.23
C LYS A 192 26.19 8.89 -0.08
N THR A 193 25.58 9.61 0.84
CA THR A 193 25.23 11.02 0.65
C THR A 193 26.41 11.88 1.07
N GLU A 194 26.75 12.84 0.21
CA GLU A 194 27.63 13.96 0.58
C GLU A 194 26.86 14.84 1.56
N GLY A 195 26.95 14.55 2.83
CA GLY A 195 26.25 15.33 3.87
C GLY A 195 26.40 14.73 5.26
N SER A 196 26.06 15.55 6.25
CA SER A 196 26.09 15.16 7.67
C SER A 196 24.72 14.71 8.13
N ALA A 197 24.67 13.68 8.97
CA ALA A 197 23.46 13.27 9.67
C ALA A 197 23.31 14.05 10.97
N LEU A 198 22.12 14.59 11.26
CA LEU A 198 21.80 15.21 12.52
C LEU A 198 21.00 14.24 13.41
N VAL A 199 21.54 13.97 14.61
CA VAL A 199 20.85 13.18 15.63
C VAL A 199 20.37 14.10 16.74
N ILE A 200 19.05 14.14 16.98
CA ILE A 200 18.44 14.88 18.09
C ILE A 200 18.06 13.87 19.16
N ALA A 201 18.61 14.02 20.37
CA ALA A 201 18.41 13.08 21.47
C ALA A 201 18.39 13.81 22.82
N PRO A 202 17.78 13.23 23.87
CA PRO A 202 17.87 13.75 25.22
C PRO A 202 19.33 13.86 25.69
N PRO A 203 19.71 14.90 26.47
CA PRO A 203 21.10 15.12 26.88
C PRO A 203 21.76 13.91 27.54
N ALA A 204 21.02 13.13 28.30
CA ALA A 204 21.52 11.95 29.02
C ALA A 204 22.06 10.83 28.07
N VAL A 205 21.64 10.79 26.81
CA VAL A 205 22.04 9.72 25.86
C VAL A 205 22.92 10.22 24.71
N VAL A 206 23.17 11.53 24.60
CA VAL A 206 24.05 12.10 23.56
C VAL A 206 25.46 11.49 23.61
N GLY A 207 26.02 11.32 24.83
CA GLY A 207 27.33 10.70 25.03
C GLY A 207 27.37 9.25 24.53
N ASN A 208 26.31 8.49 24.75
CA ASN A 208 26.19 7.13 24.26
C ASN A 208 26.15 7.09 22.73
N TRP A 209 25.38 7.98 22.08
CA TRP A 209 25.35 8.10 20.62
C TRP A 209 26.75 8.38 20.04
N ALA A 210 27.48 9.34 20.62
CA ALA A 210 28.83 9.66 20.18
C ALA A 210 29.82 8.49 20.37
N SER A 211 29.69 7.75 21.46
CA SER A 211 30.51 6.57 21.76
C SER A 211 30.22 5.41 20.80
N GLU A 212 28.95 5.11 20.56
CA GLU A 212 28.54 4.04 19.65
C GLU A 212 28.86 4.40 18.18
N ALA A 213 28.73 5.67 17.77
CA ALA A 213 29.13 6.11 16.44
C ALA A 213 30.61 5.85 16.18
N ARG A 214 31.50 6.24 17.12
CA ARG A 214 32.95 5.93 16.98
C ARG A 214 33.25 4.44 16.92
N ARG A 215 32.46 3.61 17.57
CA ARG A 215 32.62 2.17 17.61
C ARG A 215 32.16 1.50 16.32
N PHE A 216 31.00 1.87 15.84
CA PHE A 216 30.32 1.14 14.76
C PHE A 216 30.45 1.78 13.38
N THR A 217 30.66 3.09 13.32
CA THR A 217 30.80 3.88 12.07
C THR A 217 31.96 4.88 12.18
N PRO A 218 33.22 4.39 12.42
CA PRO A 218 34.38 5.24 12.59
C PRO A 218 34.77 6.05 11.34
#